data_dce85aa9ef12f61830e2beb3bc11becc
#
_entry.id   dce85aa9ef12f61830e2beb3bc11becc
#
_cell.length_a   1.000
_cell.length_b   1.000
_cell.length_c   1.000
_cell.angle_alpha   90.00
_cell.angle_beta   90.00
_cell.angle_gamma   90.00
#
_symmetry.space_group_name_H-M   'P 1'
#
loop_
_entity.id
_entity.type
_entity.pdbx_description
1 polymer ?
#
loop_
_entity_poly.entity_id
_entity_poly.type
_entity_poly.pdbx_seq_one_letter_code
_entity_poly.pdbx_strand_id
1 'polypeptide(L)'
;MNKHKVSIICPIYNEEKYIARCIESMLGQDYPSDDMEILFVDGMSTDRTRDIVSDYTAKYNHIKLIDNPQHTVPYALNEGIRRSEGDVVMRIDGHCIYPDNYVSTLTRYLHELGADNVGAVWNTVAARDTTVCHAIAIASSHPFGVGGSKHKIGVKEITTTDTVPFGCYRREVFDKIGLFDTDLTRNQDDEFNARLTNHGGSIYLIPQLVINYTARDTIGKMCRMYFQYGLFKPLVNKKLGHPATIRQFFPMLFLLGIIIGGILSCFSDIILWMYAAVLALHMFIGMAIGCKSAARLKRPLLVVMMPYVFANIHLSYGYGYLAGIYKIVMNKKFNVKSNR
;
A
#
# COMPACT_ATOMS: atom_id res chain seq x y z
N MET A 1 -16.46 -11.80 -25.86
CA MET A 1 -15.50 -11.82 -24.75
C MET A 1 -15.69 -13.12 -24.00
N ASN A 2 -14.62 -13.88 -23.75
CA ASN A 2 -14.73 -15.03 -22.85
C ASN A 2 -15.15 -14.49 -21.48
N LYS A 3 -16.26 -14.98 -20.95
CA LYS A 3 -16.75 -14.62 -19.62
C LYS A 3 -15.81 -15.28 -18.60
N HIS A 4 -15.14 -14.48 -17.80
CA HIS A 4 -14.32 -14.97 -16.69
C HIS A 4 -15.08 -14.80 -15.39
N LYS A 5 -15.08 -15.81 -14.54
CA LYS A 5 -15.62 -15.67 -13.20
C LYS A 5 -14.62 -14.93 -12.32
N VAL A 6 -15.04 -13.83 -11.71
CA VAL A 6 -14.18 -12.97 -10.86
C VAL A 6 -14.55 -13.15 -9.40
N SER A 7 -13.56 -13.48 -8.57
CA SER A 7 -13.69 -13.49 -7.12
C SER A 7 -13.04 -12.27 -6.52
N ILE A 8 -13.83 -11.41 -5.89
CA ILE A 8 -13.39 -10.19 -5.23
C ILE A 8 -13.25 -10.47 -3.73
N ILE A 9 -12.03 -10.34 -3.19
CA ILE A 9 -11.73 -10.60 -1.79
C ILE A 9 -11.48 -9.29 -1.06
N CYS A 10 -12.25 -9.03 -0.02
CA CYS A 10 -12.20 -7.84 0.79
C CYS A 10 -11.91 -8.18 2.27
N PRO A 11 -10.66 -8.09 2.74
CA PRO A 11 -10.36 -8.15 4.16
C PRO A 11 -10.97 -6.95 4.89
N ILE A 12 -11.77 -7.20 5.92
CA ILE A 12 -12.42 -6.15 6.71
C ILE A 12 -12.17 -6.32 8.21
N TYR A 13 -12.09 -5.20 8.92
CA TYR A 13 -12.06 -5.16 10.39
C TYR A 13 -12.41 -3.76 10.89
N ASN A 14 -13.55 -3.61 11.57
CA ASN A 14 -14.06 -2.35 12.13
C ASN A 14 -14.17 -1.23 11.06
N GLU A 15 -14.94 -1.48 10.01
CA GLU A 15 -15.15 -0.59 8.86
C GLU A 15 -16.59 -0.01 8.79
N GLU A 16 -17.34 0.01 9.89
CA GLU A 16 -18.76 0.44 9.91
C GLU A 16 -19.05 1.76 9.19
N LYS A 17 -18.07 2.68 9.18
CA LYS A 17 -18.19 4.01 8.55
C LYS A 17 -18.07 3.99 7.03
N TYR A 18 -17.47 2.94 6.47
CA TYR A 18 -17.05 2.93 5.07
C TYR A 18 -17.61 1.76 4.29
N ILE A 19 -17.86 0.62 4.96
CA ILE A 19 -18.15 -0.66 4.30
C ILE A 19 -19.39 -0.63 3.41
N ALA A 20 -20.46 0.04 3.81
CA ALA A 20 -21.67 0.15 2.99
C ALA A 20 -21.38 0.81 1.64
N ARG A 21 -20.63 1.93 1.63
CA ARG A 21 -20.26 2.63 0.38
C ARG A 21 -19.31 1.80 -0.48
N CYS A 22 -18.43 1.01 0.13
CA CYS A 22 -17.59 0.06 -0.59
C CYS A 22 -18.45 -1.01 -1.29
N ILE A 23 -19.38 -1.64 -0.56
CA ILE A 23 -20.31 -2.64 -1.11
C ILE A 23 -21.12 -2.05 -2.26
N GLU A 24 -21.71 -0.87 -2.09
CA GLU A 24 -22.50 -0.20 -3.13
C GLU A 24 -21.66 0.09 -4.38
N SER A 25 -20.39 0.50 -4.23
CA SER A 25 -19.50 0.69 -5.38
C SER A 25 -19.16 -0.62 -6.11
N MET A 26 -19.19 -1.75 -5.40
CA MET A 26 -19.00 -3.07 -6.02
C MET A 26 -20.28 -3.60 -6.66
N LEU A 27 -21.45 -3.30 -6.11
CA LEU A 27 -22.74 -3.63 -6.72
C LEU A 27 -23.01 -2.81 -7.99
N GLY A 28 -22.44 -1.61 -8.08
CA GLY A 28 -22.53 -0.72 -9.25
C GLY A 28 -21.56 -1.04 -10.38
N GLN A 29 -20.80 -2.15 -10.31
CA GLN A 29 -19.85 -2.50 -11.37
C GLN A 29 -20.54 -2.86 -12.69
N ASP A 30 -19.91 -2.51 -13.81
CA ASP A 30 -20.32 -2.85 -15.18
C ASP A 30 -20.01 -4.32 -15.57
N TYR A 31 -19.85 -5.18 -14.57
CA TYR A 31 -19.55 -6.61 -14.72
C TYR A 31 -20.77 -7.45 -14.30
N PRO A 32 -21.13 -8.54 -15.04
CA PRO A 32 -22.31 -9.33 -14.71
C PRO A 32 -22.23 -9.93 -13.30
N SER A 33 -23.26 -9.75 -12.50
CA SER A 33 -23.32 -10.27 -11.12
C SER A 33 -23.20 -11.79 -11.05
N ASP A 34 -23.68 -12.51 -12.07
CA ASP A 34 -23.62 -13.98 -12.13
C ASP A 34 -22.19 -14.49 -12.41
N ASP A 35 -21.34 -13.65 -12.99
CA ASP A 35 -19.93 -13.93 -13.26
C ASP A 35 -19.00 -13.33 -12.16
N MET A 36 -19.56 -12.82 -11.05
CA MET A 36 -18.83 -12.16 -9.96
C MET A 36 -19.27 -12.69 -8.60
N GLU A 37 -18.32 -12.92 -7.70
CA GLU A 37 -18.58 -13.17 -6.28
C GLU A 37 -17.74 -12.20 -5.43
N ILE A 38 -18.30 -11.73 -4.31
CA ILE A 38 -17.63 -10.81 -3.39
C ILE A 38 -17.55 -11.45 -2.02
N LEU A 39 -16.33 -11.69 -1.55
CA LEU A 39 -16.05 -12.35 -0.27
C LEU A 39 -15.52 -11.31 0.72
N PHE A 40 -16.35 -10.87 1.66
CA PHE A 40 -15.94 -10.06 2.79
C PHE A 40 -15.38 -10.98 3.88
N VAL A 41 -14.08 -10.88 4.14
CA VAL A 41 -13.39 -11.74 5.12
C VAL A 41 -13.10 -10.93 6.36
N ASP A 42 -13.93 -11.13 7.37
CA ASP A 42 -14.01 -10.30 8.56
C ASP A 42 -13.05 -10.76 9.66
N GLY A 43 -12.15 -9.87 10.08
CA GLY A 43 -11.22 -10.08 11.17
C GLY A 43 -11.87 -10.05 12.56
N MET A 44 -13.09 -10.54 12.72
CA MET A 44 -13.87 -10.53 13.97
C MET A 44 -14.15 -9.11 14.46
N SER A 45 -14.76 -8.29 13.59
CA SER A 45 -15.15 -6.91 13.90
C SER A 45 -16.04 -6.82 15.15
N THR A 46 -15.84 -5.77 15.92
CA THR A 46 -16.54 -5.50 17.19
C THR A 46 -17.51 -4.30 17.10
N ASP A 47 -17.52 -3.63 15.93
CA ASP A 47 -18.47 -2.58 15.57
C ASP A 47 -19.60 -3.15 14.70
N ARG A 48 -20.39 -2.28 14.06
CA ARG A 48 -21.52 -2.69 13.20
C ARG A 48 -21.12 -3.21 11.82
N THR A 49 -19.83 -3.40 11.53
CA THR A 49 -19.35 -3.89 10.21
C THR A 49 -20.04 -5.18 9.81
N ARG A 50 -20.11 -6.16 10.71
CA ARG A 50 -20.70 -7.48 10.44
C ARG A 50 -22.18 -7.39 10.14
N ASP A 51 -22.92 -6.60 10.93
CA ASP A 51 -24.36 -6.41 10.74
C ASP A 51 -24.64 -5.83 9.36
N ILE A 52 -23.89 -4.78 8.98
CA ILE A 52 -24.03 -4.13 7.68
C ILE A 52 -23.77 -5.13 6.55
N VAL A 53 -22.67 -5.89 6.60
CA VAL A 53 -22.36 -6.88 5.54
C VAL A 53 -23.43 -7.98 5.50
N SER A 54 -23.91 -8.46 6.65
CA SER A 54 -24.97 -9.48 6.74
C SER A 54 -26.27 -9.03 6.06
N ASP A 55 -26.63 -7.76 6.20
CA ASP A 55 -27.80 -7.19 5.52
C ASP A 55 -27.69 -7.25 3.98
N TYR A 56 -26.46 -7.12 3.45
CA TYR A 56 -26.22 -7.29 2.00
C TYR A 56 -26.17 -8.76 1.59
N THR A 57 -25.59 -9.65 2.41
CA THR A 57 -25.58 -11.10 2.09
C THR A 57 -26.98 -11.68 2.01
N ALA A 58 -27.92 -11.17 2.80
CA ALA A 58 -29.33 -11.58 2.75
C ALA A 58 -30.06 -11.15 1.46
N LYS A 59 -29.55 -10.11 0.77
CA LYS A 59 -30.16 -9.56 -0.46
C LYS A 59 -29.49 -10.02 -1.74
N TYR A 60 -28.18 -10.35 -1.68
CA TYR A 60 -27.35 -10.62 -2.85
C TYR A 60 -26.59 -11.93 -2.68
N ASN A 61 -26.99 -12.97 -3.42
CA ASN A 61 -26.42 -14.33 -3.31
C ASN A 61 -24.92 -14.42 -3.67
N HIS A 62 -24.40 -13.47 -4.45
CA HIS A 62 -22.99 -13.40 -4.83
C HIS A 62 -22.11 -12.69 -3.79
N ILE A 63 -22.70 -12.17 -2.69
CA ILE A 63 -21.96 -11.59 -1.55
C ILE A 63 -21.90 -12.61 -0.41
N LYS A 64 -20.69 -12.83 0.10
CA LYS A 64 -20.42 -13.78 1.19
C LYS A 64 -19.69 -13.09 2.33
N LEU A 65 -20.05 -13.42 3.58
CA LEU A 65 -19.32 -13.02 4.79
C LEU A 65 -18.58 -14.24 5.35
N ILE A 66 -17.28 -14.10 5.58
CA ILE A 66 -16.40 -15.18 6.04
C ILE A 66 -15.66 -14.71 7.29
N ASP A 67 -15.57 -15.58 8.30
CA ASP A 67 -14.84 -15.30 9.53
C ASP A 67 -13.33 -15.49 9.36
N ASN A 68 -12.53 -14.56 9.92
CA ASN A 68 -11.08 -14.66 10.05
C ASN A 68 -10.66 -14.51 11.52
N PRO A 69 -10.67 -15.58 12.31
CA PRO A 69 -10.30 -15.54 13.73
C PRO A 69 -8.82 -15.19 13.98
N GLN A 70 -7.96 -15.17 12.97
CA GLN A 70 -6.56 -14.75 13.07
C GLN A 70 -6.37 -13.22 12.97
N HIS A 71 -7.42 -12.46 12.66
CA HIS A 71 -7.49 -10.99 12.65
C HIS A 71 -6.52 -10.26 11.70
N THR A 72 -5.72 -10.96 10.90
CA THR A 72 -4.74 -10.30 10.02
C THR A 72 -5.11 -10.40 8.55
N VAL A 73 -4.66 -9.42 7.76
CA VAL A 73 -4.97 -9.31 6.33
C VAL A 73 -4.49 -10.52 5.52
N PRO A 74 -3.25 -11.04 5.67
CA PRO A 74 -2.82 -12.18 4.87
C PRO A 74 -3.64 -13.46 5.16
N TYR A 75 -4.06 -13.68 6.41
CA TYR A 75 -4.99 -14.78 6.72
C TYR A 75 -6.35 -14.58 6.03
N ALA A 76 -6.89 -13.37 6.07
CA ALA A 76 -8.15 -13.04 5.39
C ALA A 76 -8.06 -13.26 3.88
N LEU A 77 -6.98 -12.78 3.24
CA LEU A 77 -6.75 -12.99 1.81
C LEU A 77 -6.67 -14.48 1.47
N ASN A 78 -5.88 -15.24 2.24
CA ASN A 78 -5.71 -16.67 2.00
C ASN A 78 -7.01 -17.46 2.19
N GLU A 79 -7.82 -17.10 3.18
CA GLU A 79 -9.12 -17.73 3.41
C GLU A 79 -10.10 -17.39 2.27
N GLY A 80 -10.12 -16.13 1.84
CA GLY A 80 -10.91 -15.72 0.69
C GLY A 80 -10.49 -16.45 -0.60
N ILE A 81 -9.18 -16.59 -0.87
CA ILE A 81 -8.68 -17.32 -2.05
C ILE A 81 -9.10 -18.79 -2.02
N ARG A 82 -8.99 -19.45 -0.87
CA ARG A 82 -9.36 -20.89 -0.74
C ARG A 82 -10.85 -21.12 -0.96
N ARG A 83 -11.71 -20.18 -0.56
CA ARG A 83 -13.18 -20.31 -0.68
C ARG A 83 -13.75 -19.70 -1.97
N SER A 84 -12.92 -19.05 -2.75
CA SER A 84 -13.33 -18.43 -4.01
C SER A 84 -13.24 -19.40 -5.18
N GLU A 85 -14.08 -19.20 -6.20
CA GLU A 85 -14.23 -20.11 -7.35
C GLU A 85 -13.86 -19.46 -8.70
N GLY A 86 -13.61 -18.15 -8.73
CA GLY A 86 -13.35 -17.42 -9.99
C GLY A 86 -11.97 -17.72 -10.58
N ASP A 87 -11.85 -17.60 -11.90
CA ASP A 87 -10.60 -17.72 -12.66
C ASP A 87 -9.68 -16.52 -12.41
N VAL A 88 -10.30 -15.40 -12.04
CA VAL A 88 -9.64 -14.15 -11.67
C VAL A 88 -9.90 -13.88 -10.20
N VAL A 89 -8.84 -13.58 -9.46
CA VAL A 89 -8.91 -13.20 -8.05
C VAL A 89 -8.51 -11.74 -7.91
N MET A 90 -9.41 -10.93 -7.38
CA MET A 90 -9.19 -9.49 -7.18
C MET A 90 -9.22 -9.15 -5.70
N ARG A 91 -8.23 -8.38 -5.24
CA ARG A 91 -8.23 -7.82 -3.89
C ARG A 91 -8.84 -6.43 -3.90
N ILE A 92 -9.66 -6.13 -2.90
CA ILE A 92 -10.13 -4.77 -2.58
C ILE A 92 -9.98 -4.48 -1.08
N ASP A 93 -10.09 -3.21 -0.70
CA ASP A 93 -10.11 -2.79 0.73
C ASP A 93 -11.45 -2.14 1.06
N GLY A 94 -12.02 -2.46 2.23
CA GLY A 94 -13.39 -2.11 2.65
C GLY A 94 -13.66 -0.61 2.90
N HIS A 95 -12.62 0.25 2.84
CA HIS A 95 -12.74 1.70 3.00
C HIS A 95 -12.45 2.50 1.72
N CYS A 96 -12.36 1.80 0.58
CA CYS A 96 -12.22 2.42 -0.73
C CYS A 96 -13.56 2.45 -1.49
N ILE A 97 -13.67 3.37 -2.43
CA ILE A 97 -14.75 3.45 -3.41
C ILE A 97 -14.11 3.22 -4.77
N TYR A 98 -14.67 2.29 -5.52
CA TYR A 98 -14.13 1.86 -6.80
C TYR A 98 -14.98 2.44 -7.95
N PRO A 99 -14.38 2.84 -9.08
CA PRO A 99 -15.12 3.26 -10.26
C PRO A 99 -15.94 2.10 -10.84
N ASP A 100 -17.05 2.40 -11.50
CA ASP A 100 -18.00 1.41 -12.00
C ASP A 100 -17.39 0.41 -13.00
N ASN A 101 -16.33 0.81 -13.71
CA ASN A 101 -15.61 -0.03 -14.67
C ASN A 101 -14.35 -0.68 -14.10
N TYR A 102 -14.24 -0.79 -12.77
CA TYR A 102 -13.02 -1.30 -12.12
C TYR A 102 -12.78 -2.79 -12.42
N VAL A 103 -13.82 -3.60 -12.26
CA VAL A 103 -13.74 -5.06 -12.46
C VAL A 103 -13.53 -5.39 -13.93
N SER A 104 -14.34 -4.82 -14.81
CA SER A 104 -14.28 -5.09 -16.26
C SER A 104 -12.93 -4.66 -16.85
N THR A 105 -12.44 -3.48 -16.48
CA THR A 105 -11.18 -2.95 -17.01
C THR A 105 -9.97 -3.77 -16.55
N LEU A 106 -9.86 -4.12 -15.25
CA LEU A 106 -8.74 -4.93 -14.78
C LEU A 106 -8.78 -6.35 -15.37
N THR A 107 -9.94 -6.99 -15.41
CA THR A 107 -10.10 -8.32 -16.01
C THR A 107 -9.71 -8.31 -17.48
N ARG A 108 -10.15 -7.31 -18.24
CA ARG A 108 -9.79 -7.15 -19.65
C ARG A 108 -8.28 -7.02 -19.84
N TYR A 109 -7.62 -6.10 -19.13
CA TYR A 109 -6.18 -5.90 -19.26
C TYR A 109 -5.36 -7.08 -18.75
N LEU A 110 -5.81 -7.80 -17.72
CA LEU A 110 -5.17 -9.03 -17.26
C LEU A 110 -5.04 -10.04 -18.42
N HIS A 111 -6.06 -10.15 -19.27
CA HIS A 111 -6.09 -11.07 -20.40
C HIS A 111 -5.40 -10.50 -21.66
N GLU A 112 -5.68 -9.25 -22.03
CA GLU A 112 -5.10 -8.61 -23.23
C GLU A 112 -3.57 -8.52 -23.16
N LEU A 113 -3.02 -8.27 -21.95
CA LEU A 113 -1.57 -8.17 -21.75
C LEU A 113 -0.92 -9.53 -21.45
N GLY A 114 -1.69 -10.61 -21.31
CA GLY A 114 -1.17 -11.89 -20.83
C GLY A 114 -0.53 -11.77 -19.43
N ALA A 115 -0.99 -10.81 -18.62
CA ALA A 115 -0.40 -10.49 -17.33
C ALA A 115 -0.79 -11.50 -16.26
N ASP A 116 0.08 -11.68 -15.26
CA ASP A 116 -0.21 -12.48 -14.05
C ASP A 116 -0.91 -11.64 -12.97
N ASN A 117 -0.63 -10.33 -12.95
CA ASN A 117 -1.24 -9.37 -12.03
C ASN A 117 -1.36 -7.98 -12.69
N VAL A 118 -2.47 -7.32 -12.48
CA VAL A 118 -2.68 -5.91 -12.89
C VAL A 118 -3.28 -5.12 -11.74
N GLY A 119 -3.03 -3.82 -11.71
CA GLY A 119 -3.59 -2.94 -10.68
C GLY A 119 -3.75 -1.49 -11.15
N ALA A 120 -4.52 -0.74 -10.37
CA ALA A 120 -4.85 0.67 -10.61
C ALA A 120 -3.80 1.63 -10.02
N VAL A 121 -3.81 2.86 -10.51
CA VAL A 121 -3.03 3.98 -9.94
C VAL A 121 -3.78 4.60 -8.76
N TRP A 122 -3.05 5.09 -7.76
CA TRP A 122 -3.63 5.85 -6.66
C TRP A 122 -3.60 7.35 -6.93
N ASN A 123 -4.73 8.00 -6.69
CA ASN A 123 -4.81 9.43 -6.45
C ASN A 123 -4.82 9.65 -4.94
N THR A 124 -3.68 10.04 -4.38
CA THR A 124 -3.57 10.25 -2.93
C THR A 124 -4.20 11.59 -2.56
N VAL A 125 -5.31 11.54 -1.83
CA VAL A 125 -6.08 12.72 -1.42
C VAL A 125 -5.86 13.04 0.06
N ALA A 126 -5.96 14.33 0.42
CA ALA A 126 -5.88 14.78 1.80
C ALA A 126 -7.12 14.32 2.59
N ALA A 127 -6.91 13.77 3.80
CA ALA A 127 -8.01 13.30 4.66
C ALA A 127 -8.94 14.42 5.13
N ARG A 128 -8.42 15.65 5.25
CA ARG A 128 -9.16 16.86 5.61
C ARG A 128 -8.54 18.06 4.90
N ASP A 129 -9.29 19.13 4.73
CA ASP A 129 -8.80 20.38 4.10
C ASP A 129 -7.94 21.22 5.06
N THR A 130 -6.84 20.63 5.55
CA THR A 130 -5.83 21.30 6.38
C THR A 130 -4.46 21.23 5.72
N THR A 131 -3.60 22.22 6.00
CA THR A 131 -2.22 22.24 5.44
C THR A 131 -1.44 20.97 5.77
N VAL A 132 -1.59 20.42 6.97
CA VAL A 132 -0.93 19.19 7.41
C VAL A 132 -1.40 18.00 6.57
N CYS A 133 -2.70 17.83 6.36
CA CYS A 133 -3.24 16.72 5.56
C CYS A 133 -2.83 16.83 4.09
N HIS A 134 -2.81 18.04 3.52
CA HIS A 134 -2.29 18.27 2.17
C HIS A 134 -0.79 17.95 2.08
N ALA A 135 0.03 18.36 3.06
CA ALA A 135 1.46 18.04 3.08
C ALA A 135 1.71 16.53 3.15
N ILE A 136 0.95 15.80 3.99
CA ILE A 136 1.03 14.33 4.08
C ILE A 136 0.64 13.67 2.75
N ALA A 137 -0.46 14.10 2.13
CA ALA A 137 -0.91 13.54 0.85
C ALA A 137 0.12 13.75 -0.26
N ILE A 138 0.65 14.99 -0.38
CA ILE A 138 1.69 15.32 -1.36
C ILE A 138 2.95 14.48 -1.12
N ALA A 139 3.45 14.42 0.10
CA ALA A 139 4.67 13.67 0.42
C ALA A 139 4.49 12.16 0.19
N SER A 140 3.29 11.62 0.44
CA SER A 140 2.97 10.19 0.25
C SER A 140 2.75 9.81 -1.22
N SER A 141 2.72 10.77 -2.14
CA SER A 141 2.61 10.57 -3.60
C SER A 141 3.75 11.20 -4.41
N HIS A 142 4.76 11.77 -3.75
CA HIS A 142 5.89 12.38 -4.41
C HIS A 142 7.11 11.43 -4.43
N PRO A 143 7.89 11.34 -5.55
CA PRO A 143 9.07 10.47 -5.65
C PRO A 143 10.06 10.64 -4.49
N PHE A 144 10.28 11.86 -4.02
CA PHE A 144 11.16 12.13 -2.89
C PHE A 144 10.69 11.49 -1.58
N GLY A 145 9.37 11.31 -1.38
CA GLY A 145 8.81 10.67 -0.18
C GLY A 145 8.63 9.15 -0.29
N VAL A 146 8.35 8.63 -1.50
CA VAL A 146 7.99 7.21 -1.70
C VAL A 146 8.94 6.44 -2.62
N GLY A 147 10.08 7.04 -2.98
CA GLY A 147 11.16 6.37 -3.70
C GLY A 147 10.77 5.81 -5.07
N GLY A 148 9.90 6.47 -5.82
CA GLY A 148 9.53 6.06 -7.17
C GLY A 148 8.50 4.92 -7.23
N SER A 149 7.68 4.72 -6.21
CA SER A 149 6.56 3.76 -6.19
C SER A 149 5.51 4.17 -7.25
N LYS A 150 5.52 3.51 -8.42
CA LYS A 150 4.76 3.90 -9.62
C LYS A 150 3.26 4.07 -9.35
N HIS A 151 2.65 3.17 -8.60
CA HIS A 151 1.22 3.26 -8.28
C HIS A 151 0.84 4.48 -7.43
N LYS A 152 1.79 5.07 -6.66
CA LYS A 152 1.58 6.26 -5.83
C LYS A 152 1.90 7.56 -6.56
N ILE A 153 2.91 7.55 -7.43
CA ILE A 153 3.32 8.75 -8.17
C ILE A 153 2.52 8.93 -9.47
N GLY A 154 1.84 7.87 -9.93
CA GLY A 154 1.14 7.84 -11.21
C GLY A 154 2.06 7.50 -12.38
N VAL A 155 1.46 7.01 -13.45
CA VAL A 155 2.10 6.73 -14.73
C VAL A 155 1.19 7.22 -15.85
N LYS A 156 1.76 7.53 -17.03
CA LYS A 156 0.99 8.03 -18.19
C LYS A 156 0.49 6.91 -19.09
N GLU A 157 1.22 5.81 -19.16
CA GLU A 157 0.97 4.68 -20.03
C GLU A 157 1.00 3.37 -19.23
N ILE A 158 0.38 2.32 -19.77
CA ILE A 158 0.46 0.98 -19.21
C ILE A 158 1.93 0.58 -19.10
N THR A 159 2.37 0.21 -17.92
CA THR A 159 3.78 -0.09 -17.68
C THR A 159 3.94 -1.23 -16.69
N THR A 160 5.02 -1.98 -16.83
CA THR A 160 5.43 -2.96 -15.83
C THR A 160 5.84 -2.28 -14.53
N THR A 161 5.58 -2.94 -13.42
CA THR A 161 5.91 -2.43 -12.09
C THR A 161 6.35 -3.58 -11.17
N ASP A 162 7.04 -3.23 -10.09
CA ASP A 162 7.46 -4.17 -9.06
C ASP A 162 6.31 -4.58 -8.11
N THR A 163 5.30 -3.72 -7.97
CA THR A 163 4.15 -4.00 -7.11
C THR A 163 2.95 -3.15 -7.50
N VAL A 164 1.77 -3.69 -7.28
CA VAL A 164 0.49 -3.00 -7.30
C VAL A 164 -0.26 -3.23 -6.00
N PRO A 165 -0.94 -2.23 -5.45
CA PRO A 165 -1.92 -2.45 -4.39
C PRO A 165 -3.20 -3.02 -5.02
N PHE A 166 -3.98 -3.76 -4.25
CA PHE A 166 -5.28 -4.27 -4.72
C PHE A 166 -5.17 -5.00 -6.06
N GLY A 167 -4.24 -5.98 -6.14
CA GLY A 167 -3.95 -6.69 -7.37
C GLY A 167 -5.15 -7.50 -7.88
N CYS A 168 -5.23 -7.58 -9.21
CA CYS A 168 -6.12 -8.46 -9.95
C CYS A 168 -5.26 -9.54 -10.60
N TYR A 169 -5.41 -10.77 -10.13
CA TYR A 169 -4.53 -11.90 -10.42
C TYR A 169 -5.24 -12.98 -11.22
N ARG A 170 -4.50 -13.70 -12.08
CA ARG A 170 -4.93 -15.01 -12.55
C ARG A 170 -4.91 -15.99 -11.39
N ARG A 171 -5.90 -16.85 -11.25
CA ARG A 171 -5.95 -17.86 -10.19
C ARG A 171 -4.71 -18.77 -10.17
N GLU A 172 -4.25 -19.19 -11.34
CA GLU A 172 -3.08 -20.04 -11.50
C GLU A 172 -1.79 -19.48 -10.87
N VAL A 173 -1.72 -18.18 -10.60
CA VAL A 173 -0.61 -17.55 -9.86
C VAL A 173 -0.50 -18.15 -8.46
N PHE A 174 -1.63 -18.34 -7.77
CA PHE A 174 -1.65 -18.91 -6.42
C PHE A 174 -1.28 -20.38 -6.39
N ASP A 175 -1.54 -21.11 -7.48
CA ASP A 175 -1.13 -22.50 -7.63
C ASP A 175 0.39 -22.59 -7.88
N LYS A 176 0.96 -21.66 -8.64
CA LYS A 176 2.38 -21.64 -9.02
C LYS A 176 3.30 -21.18 -7.90
N ILE A 177 2.94 -20.10 -7.19
CA ILE A 177 3.82 -19.47 -6.20
C ILE A 177 3.31 -19.55 -4.76
N GLY A 178 2.14 -20.19 -4.53
CA GLY A 178 1.50 -20.30 -3.22
C GLY A 178 0.76 -19.02 -2.79
N LEU A 179 0.23 -19.04 -1.59
CA LEU A 179 -0.59 -17.98 -1.01
C LEU A 179 0.25 -16.85 -0.37
N PHE A 180 -0.42 -15.84 0.19
CA PHE A 180 0.25 -14.75 0.93
C PHE A 180 0.91 -15.28 2.21
N ASP A 181 2.11 -14.77 2.51
CA ASP A 181 2.82 -15.15 3.72
C ASP A 181 2.15 -14.55 4.97
N THR A 182 1.71 -15.41 5.88
CA THR A 182 0.94 -15.03 7.07
C THR A 182 1.76 -14.36 8.18
N ASP A 183 3.10 -14.45 8.13
CA ASP A 183 3.97 -13.72 9.05
C ASP A 183 4.06 -12.22 8.71
N LEU A 184 3.65 -11.84 7.49
CA LEU A 184 3.75 -10.49 6.98
C LEU A 184 2.43 -9.72 7.17
N THR A 185 2.17 -9.22 8.37
CA THR A 185 1.00 -8.36 8.63
C THR A 185 1.11 -6.97 7.95
N ARG A 186 2.28 -6.64 7.39
CA ARG A 186 2.57 -5.51 6.52
C ARG A 186 3.51 -5.93 5.41
N ASN A 187 3.46 -5.23 4.26
CA ASN A 187 4.27 -5.52 3.07
C ASN A 187 4.03 -6.93 2.49
N GLN A 188 2.91 -7.58 2.82
CA GLN A 188 2.51 -8.86 2.23
C GLN A 188 2.36 -8.77 0.70
N ASP A 189 1.84 -7.63 0.19
CA ASP A 189 1.74 -7.40 -1.25
C ASP A 189 3.12 -7.26 -1.90
N ASP A 190 4.04 -6.55 -1.23
CA ASP A 190 5.41 -6.37 -1.73
C ASP A 190 6.16 -7.72 -1.82
N GLU A 191 6.00 -8.58 -0.81
CA GLU A 191 6.58 -9.93 -0.82
C GLU A 191 5.97 -10.78 -1.93
N PHE A 192 4.63 -10.84 -1.98
CA PHE A 192 3.92 -11.65 -2.95
C PHE A 192 4.25 -11.24 -4.39
N ASN A 193 4.23 -9.94 -4.69
CA ASN A 193 4.56 -9.40 -6.00
C ASN A 193 6.03 -9.63 -6.37
N ALA A 194 6.97 -9.51 -5.42
CA ALA A 194 8.38 -9.81 -5.66
C ALA A 194 8.58 -11.31 -5.89
N ARG A 195 7.90 -12.18 -5.15
CA ARG A 195 7.91 -13.63 -5.36
C ARG A 195 7.33 -13.99 -6.73
N LEU A 196 6.24 -13.33 -7.15
CA LEU A 196 5.66 -13.50 -8.49
C LEU A 196 6.68 -13.16 -9.60
N THR A 197 7.33 -11.99 -9.52
CA THR A 197 8.32 -11.57 -10.52
C THR A 197 9.58 -12.45 -10.52
N ASN A 198 10.00 -12.96 -9.37
CA ASN A 198 11.11 -13.92 -9.26
C ASN A 198 10.81 -15.26 -9.97
N HIS A 199 9.53 -15.62 -10.09
CA HIS A 199 9.10 -16.79 -10.84
C HIS A 199 8.76 -16.48 -12.32
N GLY A 200 9.20 -15.32 -12.82
CA GLY A 200 9.00 -14.89 -14.21
C GLY A 200 7.63 -14.30 -14.49
N GLY A 201 6.80 -14.07 -13.46
CA GLY A 201 5.49 -13.46 -13.62
C GLY A 201 5.56 -11.96 -13.92
N SER A 202 4.53 -11.46 -14.58
CA SER A 202 4.42 -10.07 -15.03
C SER A 202 3.37 -9.29 -14.26
N ILE A 203 3.71 -8.04 -13.90
CA ILE A 203 2.83 -7.13 -13.18
C ILE A 203 2.70 -5.82 -13.95
N TYR A 204 1.48 -5.38 -14.24
CA TYR A 204 1.23 -4.13 -14.95
C TYR A 204 0.38 -3.15 -14.15
N LEU A 205 0.67 -1.88 -14.31
CA LEU A 205 -0.08 -0.77 -13.76
C LEU A 205 -0.93 -0.13 -14.86
N ILE A 206 -2.23 0.04 -14.60
CA ILE A 206 -3.25 0.49 -15.54
C ILE A 206 -3.63 1.94 -15.20
N PRO A 207 -3.09 2.95 -15.94
CA PRO A 207 -3.33 4.37 -15.61
C PRO A 207 -4.75 4.85 -15.90
N GLN A 208 -5.52 4.11 -16.70
CA GLN A 208 -6.93 4.41 -16.99
C GLN A 208 -7.82 4.23 -15.76
N LEU A 209 -7.38 3.44 -14.79
CA LEU A 209 -8.05 3.27 -13.50
C LEU A 209 -7.33 4.01 -12.40
N VAL A 210 -8.08 4.87 -11.71
CA VAL A 210 -7.58 5.69 -10.60
C VAL A 210 -8.43 5.45 -9.37
N ILE A 211 -7.80 5.03 -8.27
CA ILE A 211 -8.45 4.87 -6.97
C ILE A 211 -8.08 6.04 -6.07
N ASN A 212 -9.06 6.68 -5.46
CA ASN A 212 -8.83 7.70 -4.46
C ASN A 212 -8.38 7.05 -3.15
N TYR A 213 -7.11 7.24 -2.81
CA TYR A 213 -6.52 6.78 -1.55
C TYR A 213 -6.42 7.94 -0.56
N THR A 214 -7.14 7.86 0.55
CA THR A 214 -7.09 8.88 1.60
C THR A 214 -5.83 8.72 2.44
N ALA A 215 -4.95 9.73 2.42
CA ALA A 215 -3.74 9.77 3.22
C ALA A 215 -4.04 9.84 4.73
N ARG A 216 -3.06 9.56 5.58
CA ARG A 216 -3.20 9.69 7.03
C ARG A 216 -3.49 11.15 7.41
N ASP A 217 -4.35 11.34 8.42
CA ASP A 217 -4.84 12.66 8.84
C ASP A 217 -3.91 13.40 9.81
N THR A 218 -2.90 12.70 10.37
CA THR A 218 -1.92 13.28 11.31
C THR A 218 -0.50 12.78 11.04
N ILE A 219 0.49 13.61 11.38
CA ILE A 219 1.91 13.24 11.29
C ILE A 219 2.20 11.97 12.11
N GLY A 220 1.66 11.84 13.32
CA GLY A 220 1.88 10.66 14.15
C GLY A 220 1.39 9.36 13.53
N LYS A 221 0.19 9.37 12.90
CA LYS A 221 -0.32 8.18 12.17
C LYS A 221 0.52 7.89 10.92
N MET A 222 0.95 8.92 10.20
CA MET A 222 1.85 8.80 9.07
C MET A 222 3.20 8.17 9.50
N CYS A 223 3.85 8.70 10.51
CA CYS A 223 5.12 8.16 11.05
C CYS A 223 4.97 6.69 11.45
N ARG A 224 3.88 6.34 12.15
CA ARG A 224 3.61 4.95 12.54
C ARG A 224 3.47 4.04 11.32
N MET A 225 2.80 4.49 10.28
CA MET A 225 2.65 3.74 9.03
C MET A 225 4.00 3.50 8.35
N TYR A 226 4.82 4.55 8.17
CA TYR A 226 6.14 4.42 7.55
C TYR A 226 7.13 3.63 8.41
N PHE A 227 7.08 3.77 9.73
CA PHE A 227 7.82 2.91 10.65
C PHE A 227 7.46 1.42 10.43
N GLN A 228 6.18 1.09 10.32
CA GLN A 228 5.76 -0.30 10.08
C GLN A 228 6.22 -0.80 8.70
N TYR A 229 6.15 0.03 7.65
CA TYR A 229 6.69 -0.33 6.35
C TYR A 229 8.18 -0.64 6.42
N GLY A 230 8.95 0.22 7.09
CA GLY A 230 10.38 -0.05 7.35
C GLY A 230 10.61 -1.32 8.15
N LEU A 231 9.86 -1.52 9.24
CA LEU A 231 10.01 -2.64 10.17
C LEU A 231 9.90 -4.01 9.47
N PHE A 232 8.96 -4.17 8.55
CA PHE A 232 8.72 -5.44 7.86
C PHE A 232 9.62 -5.67 6.63
N LYS A 233 10.26 -4.64 6.07
CA LYS A 233 11.11 -4.77 4.88
C LYS A 233 12.28 -5.75 5.05
N PRO A 234 13.05 -5.75 6.16
CA PRO A 234 14.09 -6.75 6.38
C PRO A 234 13.55 -8.18 6.44
N LEU A 235 12.34 -8.38 6.98
CA LEU A 235 11.69 -9.69 6.99
C LEU A 235 11.29 -10.14 5.59
N VAL A 236 10.74 -9.24 4.77
CA VAL A 236 10.48 -9.51 3.33
C VAL A 236 11.76 -9.92 2.62
N ASN A 237 12.86 -9.18 2.79
CA ASN A 237 14.14 -9.50 2.18
C ASN A 237 14.67 -10.87 2.62
N LYS A 238 14.53 -11.19 3.92
CA LYS A 238 14.93 -12.50 4.46
C LYS A 238 14.15 -13.64 3.82
N LYS A 239 12.83 -13.47 3.62
CA LYS A 239 11.96 -14.48 2.99
C LYS A 239 12.24 -14.64 1.49
N LEU A 240 12.53 -13.55 0.79
CA LEU A 240 12.89 -13.58 -0.63
C LEU A 240 14.34 -14.03 -0.88
N GLY A 241 15.22 -13.96 0.12
CA GLY A 241 16.66 -14.23 -0.03
C GLY A 241 17.46 -13.06 -0.61
N HIS A 242 16.80 -11.97 -1.03
CA HIS A 242 17.41 -10.77 -1.60
C HIS A 242 16.51 -9.53 -1.37
N PRO A 243 17.04 -8.30 -1.51
CA PRO A 243 16.25 -7.09 -1.44
C PRO A 243 15.24 -6.99 -2.60
N ALA A 244 13.96 -6.76 -2.30
CA ALA A 244 12.95 -6.56 -3.32
C ALA A 244 13.23 -5.33 -4.22
N THR A 245 13.78 -4.25 -3.65
CA THR A 245 14.17 -3.03 -4.38
C THR A 245 15.33 -2.33 -3.68
N ILE A 246 16.21 -1.64 -4.44
CA ILE A 246 17.34 -0.87 -3.86
C ILE A 246 16.86 0.37 -3.11
N ARG A 247 15.78 1.01 -3.57
CA ARG A 247 15.25 2.26 -2.98
C ARG A 247 14.88 2.14 -1.49
N GLN A 248 14.60 0.93 -1.01
CA GLN A 248 14.25 0.69 0.41
C GLN A 248 15.39 1.02 1.40
N PHE A 249 16.63 1.06 0.93
CA PHE A 249 17.78 1.35 1.79
C PHE A 249 17.99 2.84 2.03
N PHE A 250 17.55 3.73 1.13
CA PHE A 250 17.81 5.17 1.24
C PHE A 250 17.37 5.80 2.56
N PRO A 251 16.16 5.54 3.08
CA PRO A 251 15.74 6.12 4.36
C PRO A 251 16.56 5.61 5.54
N MET A 252 16.99 4.35 5.51
CA MET A 252 17.87 3.77 6.54
C MET A 252 19.27 4.41 6.48
N LEU A 253 19.84 4.52 5.28
CA LEU A 253 21.15 5.16 5.08
C LEU A 253 21.12 6.65 5.45
N PHE A 254 20.01 7.34 5.16
CA PHE A 254 19.82 8.73 5.58
C PHE A 254 19.81 8.86 7.11
N LEU A 255 19.08 7.99 7.82
CA LEU A 255 19.09 7.98 9.29
C LEU A 255 20.48 7.68 9.87
N LEU A 256 21.18 6.67 9.32
CA LEU A 256 22.54 6.35 9.75
C LEU A 256 23.49 7.51 9.45
N GLY A 257 23.36 8.16 8.29
CA GLY A 257 24.12 9.34 7.93
C GLY A 257 23.92 10.50 8.90
N ILE A 258 22.67 10.71 9.38
CA ILE A 258 22.39 11.72 10.41
C ILE A 258 23.08 11.36 11.74
N ILE A 259 23.00 10.12 12.19
CA ILE A 259 23.56 9.71 13.50
C ILE A 259 25.09 9.70 13.42
N ILE A 260 25.66 8.96 12.47
CA ILE A 260 27.12 8.77 12.36
C ILE A 260 27.78 10.07 11.90
N GLY A 261 27.20 10.75 10.90
CA GLY A 261 27.68 12.03 10.40
C GLY A 261 27.67 13.11 11.47
N GLY A 262 26.61 13.17 12.31
CA GLY A 262 26.53 14.07 13.45
C GLY A 262 27.63 13.82 14.49
N ILE A 263 27.93 12.56 14.78
CA ILE A 263 29.04 12.20 15.71
C ILE A 263 30.39 12.58 15.10
N LEU A 264 30.63 12.18 13.84
CA LEU A 264 31.93 12.40 13.18
C LEU A 264 32.19 13.88 12.86
N SER A 265 31.14 14.70 12.72
CA SER A 265 31.27 16.16 12.51
C SER A 265 31.91 16.88 13.73
N CYS A 266 31.88 16.26 14.91
CA CYS A 266 32.56 16.79 16.10
C CYS A 266 34.09 16.65 16.02
N PHE A 267 34.60 15.85 15.08
CA PHE A 267 36.04 15.54 14.98
C PHE A 267 36.69 16.08 13.70
N SER A 268 35.93 16.63 12.74
CA SER A 268 36.45 17.09 11.46
C SER A 268 35.56 18.16 10.84
N ASP A 269 36.11 19.32 10.51
CA ASP A 269 35.41 20.41 9.82
C ASP A 269 34.95 20.00 8.43
N ILE A 270 35.72 19.15 7.74
CA ILE A 270 35.32 18.64 6.41
C ILE A 270 34.05 17.82 6.54
N ILE A 271 33.98 16.92 7.51
CA ILE A 271 32.79 16.09 7.76
C ILE A 271 31.65 16.98 8.22
N LEU A 272 31.87 17.99 9.04
CA LEU A 272 30.85 18.96 9.44
C LEU A 272 30.21 19.64 8.24
N TRP A 273 31.02 20.15 7.31
CA TRP A 273 30.49 20.79 6.09
C TRP A 273 29.73 19.80 5.17
N MET A 274 30.26 18.58 5.02
CA MET A 274 29.53 17.52 4.24
C MET A 274 28.20 17.17 4.90
N TYR A 275 28.18 17.01 6.22
CA TYR A 275 26.98 16.74 7.00
C TYR A 275 25.95 17.88 6.85
N ALA A 276 26.39 19.12 7.04
CA ALA A 276 25.54 20.30 6.86
C ALA A 276 25.00 20.40 5.43
N ALA A 277 25.82 20.11 4.42
CA ALA A 277 25.41 20.12 3.02
C ALA A 277 24.32 19.07 2.71
N VAL A 278 24.42 17.86 3.26
CA VAL A 278 23.40 16.80 3.08
C VAL A 278 22.07 17.23 3.72
N LEU A 279 22.09 17.78 4.95
CA LEU A 279 20.88 18.26 5.61
C LEU A 279 20.28 19.47 4.87
N ALA A 280 21.12 20.42 4.44
CA ALA A 280 20.68 21.58 3.67
C ALA A 280 20.05 21.16 2.34
N LEU A 281 20.63 20.18 1.64
CA LEU A 281 20.08 19.64 0.39
C LEU A 281 18.72 18.99 0.62
N HIS A 282 18.57 18.18 1.67
CA HIS A 282 17.29 17.56 2.03
C HIS A 282 16.22 18.62 2.31
N MET A 283 16.56 19.63 3.10
CA MET A 283 15.67 20.75 3.41
C MET A 283 15.31 21.54 2.15
N PHE A 284 16.30 21.86 1.31
CA PHE A 284 16.12 22.61 0.07
C PHE A 284 15.16 21.89 -0.90
N ILE A 285 15.34 20.57 -1.12
CA ILE A 285 14.42 19.79 -1.97
C ILE A 285 13.01 19.83 -1.41
N GLY A 286 12.85 19.63 -0.09
CA GLY A 286 11.55 19.71 0.56
C GLY A 286 10.90 21.09 0.41
N MET A 287 11.67 22.18 0.58
CA MET A 287 11.19 23.55 0.41
C MET A 287 10.82 23.86 -1.05
N ALA A 288 11.61 23.42 -2.02
CA ALA A 288 11.30 23.61 -3.44
C ALA A 288 9.97 22.94 -3.83
N ILE A 289 9.73 21.69 -3.37
CA ILE A 289 8.45 21.01 -3.53
C ILE A 289 7.34 21.77 -2.78
N GLY A 290 7.64 22.28 -1.60
CA GLY A 290 6.74 23.10 -0.79
C GLY A 290 6.32 24.39 -1.50
N CYS A 291 7.25 25.12 -2.10
CA CYS A 291 6.98 26.34 -2.88
C CYS A 291 6.03 26.05 -4.05
N LYS A 292 6.32 25.02 -4.85
CA LYS A 292 5.47 24.59 -5.97
C LYS A 292 4.05 24.22 -5.50
N SER A 293 3.96 23.50 -4.39
CA SER A 293 2.67 23.07 -3.82
C SER A 293 1.90 24.22 -3.18
N ALA A 294 2.60 25.15 -2.51
CA ALA A 294 2.04 26.35 -1.90
C ALA A 294 1.41 27.26 -2.94
N ALA A 295 2.09 27.48 -4.06
CA ALA A 295 1.56 28.27 -5.19
C ALA A 295 0.31 27.63 -5.79
N ARG A 296 0.32 26.30 -6.00
CA ARG A 296 -0.80 25.56 -6.61
C ARG A 296 -2.04 25.54 -5.70
N LEU A 297 -1.86 25.31 -4.40
CA LEU A 297 -2.95 25.14 -3.43
C LEU A 297 -3.29 26.42 -2.66
N LYS A 298 -2.58 27.53 -2.91
CA LYS A 298 -2.71 28.81 -2.17
C LYS A 298 -2.54 28.64 -0.65
N ARG A 299 -1.56 27.81 -0.24
CA ARG A 299 -1.28 27.48 1.17
C ARG A 299 0.21 27.71 1.47
N PRO A 300 0.63 28.93 1.88
CA PRO A 300 2.04 29.31 2.04
C PRO A 300 2.78 28.44 3.08
N LEU A 301 2.11 27.96 4.12
CA LEU A 301 2.71 27.10 5.14
C LEU A 301 3.23 25.77 4.59
N LEU A 302 2.84 25.34 3.38
CA LEU A 302 3.40 24.14 2.74
C LEU A 302 4.91 24.26 2.50
N VAL A 303 5.45 25.48 2.35
CA VAL A 303 6.91 25.69 2.17
C VAL A 303 7.70 25.10 3.33
N VAL A 304 7.24 25.30 4.56
CA VAL A 304 7.90 24.82 5.78
C VAL A 304 7.45 23.39 6.13
N MET A 305 6.18 23.07 5.86
CA MET A 305 5.62 21.77 6.20
C MET A 305 6.19 20.63 5.35
N MET A 306 6.51 20.87 4.07
CA MET A 306 6.99 19.80 3.19
C MET A 306 8.34 19.21 3.63
N PRO A 307 9.42 19.99 3.88
CA PRO A 307 10.66 19.43 4.39
C PRO A 307 10.47 18.69 5.72
N TYR A 308 9.63 19.21 6.62
CA TYR A 308 9.31 18.55 7.89
C TYR A 308 8.63 17.18 7.67
N VAL A 309 7.63 17.11 6.77
CA VAL A 309 6.91 15.84 6.49
C VAL A 309 7.83 14.83 5.81
N PHE A 310 8.65 15.24 4.84
CA PHE A 310 9.62 14.34 4.20
C PHE A 310 10.65 13.80 5.20
N ALA A 311 11.18 14.64 6.07
CA ALA A 311 12.10 14.19 7.13
C ALA A 311 11.44 13.14 8.03
N ASN A 312 10.20 13.37 8.46
CA ASN A 312 9.45 12.41 9.27
C ASN A 312 9.21 11.07 8.55
N ILE A 313 8.90 11.08 7.24
CA ILE A 313 8.76 9.86 6.44
C ILE A 313 10.07 9.07 6.43
N HIS A 314 11.19 9.73 6.08
CA HIS A 314 12.48 9.06 5.93
C HIS A 314 13.01 8.54 7.27
N LEU A 315 12.93 9.36 8.33
CA LEU A 315 13.39 8.97 9.66
C LEU A 315 12.54 7.83 10.24
N SER A 316 11.22 7.91 10.11
CA SER A 316 10.32 6.85 10.62
C SER A 316 10.54 5.52 9.90
N TYR A 317 10.66 5.55 8.56
CA TYR A 317 10.94 4.35 7.79
C TYR A 317 12.34 3.80 8.10
N GLY A 318 13.38 4.66 8.14
CA GLY A 318 14.76 4.27 8.44
C GLY A 318 14.88 3.64 9.83
N TYR A 319 14.23 4.24 10.84
CA TYR A 319 14.20 3.68 12.19
C TYR A 319 13.47 2.33 12.23
N GLY A 320 12.33 2.23 11.53
CA GLY A 320 11.62 0.96 11.38
C GLY A 320 12.52 -0.12 10.75
N TYR A 321 13.27 0.23 9.70
CA TYR A 321 14.16 -0.72 9.02
C TYR A 321 15.26 -1.25 9.95
N LEU A 322 15.94 -0.37 10.70
CA LEU A 322 16.93 -0.78 11.71
C LEU A 322 16.32 -1.64 12.82
N ALA A 323 15.12 -1.28 13.29
CA ALA A 323 14.38 -2.09 14.25
C ALA A 323 13.99 -3.47 13.69
N GLY A 324 13.69 -3.57 12.40
CA GLY A 324 13.44 -4.83 11.70
C GLY A 324 14.69 -5.71 11.64
N ILE A 325 15.86 -5.14 11.28
CA ILE A 325 17.14 -5.86 11.31
C ILE A 325 17.42 -6.38 12.74
N TYR A 326 17.29 -5.51 13.75
CA TYR A 326 17.49 -5.88 15.14
C TYR A 326 16.58 -7.08 15.55
N LYS A 327 15.30 -7.05 15.15
CA LYS A 327 14.37 -8.16 15.45
C LYS A 327 14.80 -9.46 14.79
N ILE A 328 15.32 -9.43 13.56
CA ILE A 328 15.81 -10.63 12.86
C ILE A 328 17.03 -11.18 13.56
N VAL A 329 18.02 -10.34 13.87
CA VAL A 329 19.27 -10.75 14.56
C VAL A 329 18.99 -11.35 15.94
N MET A 330 18.05 -10.75 16.68
CA MET A 330 17.64 -11.19 18.02
C MET A 330 16.54 -12.25 18.02
N ASN A 331 16.17 -12.77 16.85
CA ASN A 331 15.10 -13.77 16.66
C ASN A 331 13.77 -13.40 17.35
N LYS A 332 13.38 -12.10 17.31
CA LYS A 332 12.16 -11.56 17.93
C LYS A 332 10.97 -11.59 16.97
N LYS A 333 9.76 -11.85 17.49
CA LYS A 333 8.52 -11.84 16.70
C LYS A 333 8.17 -10.44 16.17
N PHE A 334 7.59 -10.39 14.98
CA PHE A 334 7.08 -9.19 14.31
C PHE A 334 5.60 -9.00 14.65
N ASN A 335 5.30 -8.47 15.84
CA ASN A 335 3.91 -8.18 16.23
C ASN A 335 3.66 -6.68 16.11
N VAL A 336 2.62 -6.29 15.39
CA VAL A 336 2.22 -4.89 15.22
C VAL A 336 0.71 -4.76 15.38
N LYS A 337 0.28 -3.82 16.23
CA LYS A 337 -1.14 -3.46 16.36
C LYS A 337 -1.60 -2.77 15.07
N SER A 338 -2.88 -2.93 14.72
CA SER A 338 -3.51 -2.20 13.62
C SER A 338 -3.27 -0.69 13.75
N ASN A 339 -3.12 -0.01 12.61
CA ASN A 339 -2.93 1.45 12.52
C ASN A 339 -4.26 2.23 12.38
N ARG A 340 -5.36 1.56 12.61
CA ARG A 340 -6.71 2.14 12.52
C ARG A 340 -7.23 2.59 13.86
#